data_a5ed1d5a376d4c6e9cf4cccb34d315bc
#
_entry.id   a5ed1d5a376d4c6e9cf4cccb34d315bc
#
_cell.length_a   1.000
_cell.length_b   1.000
_cell.length_c   1.000
_cell.angle_alpha   90.00
_cell.angle_beta   90.00
_cell.angle_gamma   90.00
#
_symmetry.space_group_name_H-M   'P 1'
#
loop_
_entity.id
_entity.type
_entity.pdbx_description
1 polymer ?
#
loop_
_entity_poly.entity_id
_entity_poly.type
_entity_poly.pdbx_seq_one_letter_code
_entity_poly.pdbx_strand_id
1 'polypeptide(L)'
;MSTSSSSRPGTATAVSGIPLVVRFLAVLLAVALGTGISIGYVAWSTAGDALEAAHREQLTTARSIKARLVESYFRNVRHEVDVLSMLPETADAITSFSEVFALLDSSESEDAGRRVTDFVNDVFMARYEGETGRRLPSASVTSDRTASLVVQAAYLVDNPNPLGSKHLLDDSRLVPEYDGPHFQYHPLFRDLLEVFGYYDIFLIDPSGEIVYSVYKETDFGTNLLSGPFKDSGLADAVRSSLE
;
A
#
# COMPACT_ATOMS: atom_id res chain seq x y z
N MET A 1 106.47 59.02 -17.20
CA MET A 1 105.96 57.67 -16.94
C MET A 1 104.47 57.72 -16.88
N SER A 2 103.85 57.24 -17.94
CA SER A 2 102.36 57.27 -18.19
C SER A 2 101.69 56.10 -17.52
N THR A 3 100.55 56.38 -16.88
CA THR A 3 99.61 55.32 -16.60
C THR A 3 98.25 55.70 -17.14
N SER A 4 97.85 54.95 -18.17
CA SER A 4 96.55 55.07 -18.82
C SER A 4 95.44 54.39 -17.95
N SER A 5 94.42 55.15 -17.61
CA SER A 5 93.22 54.61 -16.99
C SER A 5 92.19 54.30 -18.08
N SER A 6 91.86 53.04 -18.22
CA SER A 6 90.80 52.55 -19.13
C SER A 6 89.47 52.62 -18.41
N SER A 7 88.58 53.48 -18.87
CA SER A 7 87.18 53.52 -18.48
C SER A 7 86.33 52.53 -19.26
N ARG A 8 85.71 51.58 -18.65
CA ARG A 8 84.68 50.70 -19.26
C ARG A 8 83.32 51.47 -19.40
N PRO A 9 82.68 51.36 -20.51
CA PRO A 9 81.32 51.91 -20.63
C PRO A 9 80.29 50.96 -19.93
N GLY A 10 79.51 51.57 -19.03
CA GLY A 10 78.39 50.87 -18.39
C GLY A 10 77.27 50.65 -19.40
N THR A 11 76.86 49.43 -19.56
CA THR A 11 75.63 49.05 -20.28
C THR A 11 74.42 49.43 -19.52
N ALA A 12 73.77 50.50 -19.88
CA ALA A 12 72.43 50.87 -19.41
C ALA A 12 71.41 49.90 -20.01
N THR A 13 70.87 48.99 -19.19
CA THR A 13 69.70 48.16 -19.57
C THR A 13 68.46 49.11 -19.66
N ALA A 14 68.06 49.35 -20.90
CA ALA A 14 66.81 50.03 -21.19
C ALA A 14 65.64 49.17 -20.72
N VAL A 15 65.04 49.50 -19.59
CA VAL A 15 63.74 48.94 -19.21
C VAL A 15 62.71 49.45 -20.21
N SER A 16 62.36 48.64 -21.22
CA SER A 16 61.33 48.96 -22.17
C SER A 16 60.00 49.02 -21.44
N GLY A 17 59.57 50.21 -21.07
CA GLY A 17 58.24 50.42 -20.47
C GLY A 17 57.16 50.08 -21.49
N ILE A 18 56.18 49.22 -21.06
CA ILE A 18 55.02 48.90 -21.85
C ILE A 18 54.33 50.19 -22.32
N PRO A 19 54.04 50.36 -23.64
CA PRO A 19 53.39 51.55 -24.17
C PRO A 19 52.09 51.90 -23.44
N LEU A 20 51.87 53.20 -23.21
CA LEU A 20 50.70 53.67 -22.47
C LEU A 20 49.38 53.15 -23.04
N VAL A 21 49.25 52.99 -24.34
CA VAL A 21 48.10 52.43 -25.04
C VAL A 21 47.84 50.95 -24.63
N VAL A 22 48.92 50.17 -24.52
CA VAL A 22 48.79 48.75 -24.10
C VAL A 22 48.29 48.64 -22.63
N ARG A 23 48.78 49.51 -21.74
CA ARG A 23 48.31 49.58 -20.36
C ARG A 23 46.81 49.97 -20.28
N PHE A 24 46.41 50.92 -21.10
CA PHE A 24 45.01 51.38 -21.15
C PHE A 24 44.06 50.29 -21.68
N LEU A 25 44.47 49.61 -22.77
CA LEU A 25 43.78 48.46 -23.34
C LEU A 25 43.68 47.30 -22.35
N ALA A 26 44.77 46.99 -21.61
CA ALA A 26 44.75 45.94 -20.59
C ALA A 26 43.78 46.24 -19.43
N VAL A 27 43.70 47.50 -18.99
CA VAL A 27 42.72 47.92 -17.94
C VAL A 27 41.29 47.81 -18.47
N LEU A 28 41.03 48.29 -19.68
CA LEU A 28 39.67 48.14 -20.28
C LEU A 28 39.28 46.70 -20.45
N LEU A 29 40.18 45.85 -20.89
CA LEU A 29 39.94 44.40 -21.01
C LEU A 29 39.69 43.74 -19.64
N ALA A 30 40.47 44.11 -18.62
CA ALA A 30 40.30 43.58 -17.26
C ALA A 30 38.93 44.01 -16.67
N VAL A 31 38.51 45.25 -16.88
CA VAL A 31 37.19 45.74 -16.46
C VAL A 31 36.07 45.01 -17.21
N ALA A 32 36.20 44.86 -18.53
CA ALA A 32 35.19 44.15 -19.33
C ALA A 32 35.07 42.65 -18.95
N LEU A 33 36.16 41.96 -18.71
CA LEU A 33 36.19 40.59 -18.24
C LEU A 33 35.66 40.47 -16.83
N GLY A 34 36.05 41.36 -15.92
CA GLY A 34 35.55 41.40 -14.52
C GLY A 34 34.04 41.62 -14.44
N THR A 35 33.50 42.53 -15.23
CA THR A 35 32.04 42.73 -15.30
C THR A 35 31.32 41.55 -15.93
N GLY A 36 31.86 40.97 -17.02
CA GLY A 36 31.29 39.80 -17.66
C GLY A 36 31.23 38.58 -16.72
N ILE A 37 32.31 38.31 -16.00
CA ILE A 37 32.38 37.21 -15.00
C ILE A 37 31.37 37.46 -13.85
N SER A 38 31.31 38.67 -13.35
CA SER A 38 30.40 39.05 -12.26
C SER A 38 28.92 38.88 -12.66
N ILE A 39 28.54 39.33 -13.84
CA ILE A 39 27.19 39.19 -14.37
C ILE A 39 26.89 37.71 -14.62
N GLY A 40 27.82 36.94 -15.21
CA GLY A 40 27.69 35.51 -15.45
C GLY A 40 27.50 34.70 -14.14
N TYR A 41 28.29 35.04 -13.11
CA TYR A 41 28.17 34.40 -11.81
C TYR A 41 26.81 34.68 -11.15
N VAL A 42 26.37 35.94 -11.12
CA VAL A 42 25.06 36.30 -10.57
C VAL A 42 23.92 35.60 -11.34
N ALA A 43 23.97 35.65 -12.67
CA ALA A 43 22.98 34.97 -13.50
C ALA A 43 22.93 33.45 -13.26
N TRP A 44 24.09 32.83 -13.14
CA TRP A 44 24.16 31.37 -12.86
C TRP A 44 23.66 31.02 -11.47
N SER A 45 24.07 31.76 -10.42
CA SER A 45 23.57 31.53 -9.05
C SER A 45 22.06 31.75 -8.93
N THR A 46 21.55 32.85 -9.51
CA THR A 46 20.11 33.15 -9.48
C THR A 46 19.28 32.10 -10.24
N ALA A 47 19.79 31.64 -11.40
CA ALA A 47 19.14 30.59 -12.17
C ALA A 47 19.13 29.25 -11.41
N GLY A 48 20.22 28.92 -10.70
CA GLY A 48 20.32 27.75 -9.85
C GLY A 48 19.30 27.75 -8.72
N ASP A 49 19.24 28.87 -7.97
CA ASP A 49 18.31 29.06 -6.88
C ASP A 49 16.84 29.02 -7.35
N ALA A 50 16.54 29.67 -8.49
CA ALA A 50 15.20 29.64 -9.09
C ALA A 50 14.80 28.24 -9.54
N LEU A 51 15.70 27.47 -10.13
CA LEU A 51 15.45 26.09 -10.55
C LEU A 51 15.20 25.17 -9.34
N GLU A 52 16.02 25.31 -8.30
CA GLU A 52 15.80 24.54 -7.07
C GLU A 52 14.46 24.87 -6.39
N ALA A 53 14.11 26.14 -6.32
CA ALA A 53 12.83 26.58 -5.80
C ALA A 53 11.65 26.03 -6.62
N ALA A 54 11.74 26.06 -7.95
CA ALA A 54 10.73 25.50 -8.84
C ALA A 54 10.58 23.98 -8.67
N HIS A 55 11.68 23.23 -8.54
CA HIS A 55 11.64 21.80 -8.27
C HIS A 55 11.01 21.47 -6.91
N ARG A 56 11.35 22.22 -5.87
CA ARG A 56 10.72 22.06 -4.54
C ARG A 56 9.22 22.32 -4.57
N GLU A 57 8.81 23.36 -5.28
CA GLU A 57 7.39 23.70 -5.45
C GLU A 57 6.64 22.60 -6.22
N GLN A 58 7.22 22.07 -7.31
CA GLN A 58 6.65 20.95 -8.05
C GLN A 58 6.49 19.68 -7.17
N LEU A 59 7.50 19.32 -6.39
CA LEU A 59 7.44 18.18 -5.48
C LEU A 59 6.38 18.37 -4.39
N THR A 60 6.30 19.57 -3.81
CA THR A 60 5.30 19.92 -2.80
C THR A 60 3.89 19.85 -3.37
N THR A 61 3.70 20.38 -4.57
CA THR A 61 2.41 20.33 -5.29
C THR A 61 2.04 18.89 -5.62
N ALA A 62 2.95 18.09 -6.17
CA ALA A 62 2.71 16.68 -6.48
C ALA A 62 2.35 15.87 -5.21
N ARG A 63 3.06 16.13 -4.10
CA ARG A 63 2.74 15.51 -2.80
C ARG A 63 1.34 15.89 -2.32
N SER A 64 0.98 17.17 -2.40
CA SER A 64 -0.32 17.66 -1.94
C SER A 64 -1.49 17.10 -2.78
N ILE A 65 -1.28 16.94 -4.09
CA ILE A 65 -2.26 16.33 -4.99
C ILE A 65 -2.43 14.84 -4.64
N LYS A 66 -1.32 14.10 -4.48
CA LYS A 66 -1.38 12.68 -4.10
C LYS A 66 -2.03 12.47 -2.74
N ALA A 67 -1.71 13.30 -1.75
CA ALA A 67 -2.35 13.23 -0.43
C ALA A 67 -3.88 13.41 -0.53
N ARG A 68 -4.33 14.44 -1.27
CA ARG A 68 -5.77 14.67 -1.48
C ARG A 68 -6.46 13.55 -2.23
N LEU A 69 -5.79 12.92 -3.21
CA LEU A 69 -6.33 11.75 -3.92
C LEU A 69 -6.54 10.57 -2.96
N VAL A 70 -5.56 10.29 -2.10
CA VAL A 70 -5.66 9.22 -1.10
C VAL A 70 -6.78 9.52 -0.09
N GLU A 71 -6.84 10.75 0.44
CA GLU A 71 -7.90 11.18 1.35
C GLU A 71 -9.30 11.09 0.72
N SER A 72 -9.42 11.50 -0.55
CA SER A 72 -10.67 11.39 -1.31
C SER A 72 -11.08 9.94 -1.52
N TYR A 73 -10.12 9.06 -1.86
CA TYR A 73 -10.37 7.63 -2.00
C TYR A 73 -10.95 7.03 -0.72
N PHE A 74 -10.30 7.21 0.43
CA PHE A 74 -10.80 6.67 1.70
C PHE A 74 -12.14 7.29 2.15
N ARG A 75 -12.38 8.54 1.82
CA ARG A 75 -13.68 9.19 2.09
C ARG A 75 -14.79 8.56 1.24
N ASN A 76 -14.52 8.28 -0.03
CA ASN A 76 -15.49 7.63 -0.91
C ASN A 76 -15.78 6.21 -0.45
N VAL A 77 -14.73 5.41 -0.15
CA VAL A 77 -14.89 4.05 0.39
C VAL A 77 -15.74 4.05 1.67
N ARG A 78 -15.47 4.97 2.60
CA ARG A 78 -16.31 5.09 3.82
C ARG A 78 -17.77 5.38 3.49
N HIS A 79 -18.01 6.32 2.59
CA HIS A 79 -19.38 6.66 2.18
C HIS A 79 -20.09 5.48 1.49
N GLU A 80 -19.38 4.73 0.66
CA GLU A 80 -19.89 3.52 0.03
C GLU A 80 -20.25 2.45 1.05
N VAL A 81 -19.38 2.20 2.05
CA VAL A 81 -19.66 1.28 3.16
C VAL A 81 -20.87 1.73 3.99
N ASP A 82 -20.96 3.03 4.29
CA ASP A 82 -22.13 3.59 5.00
C ASP A 82 -23.43 3.32 4.21
N VAL A 83 -23.42 3.53 2.90
CA VAL A 83 -24.59 3.24 2.04
C VAL A 83 -24.91 1.75 2.01
N LEU A 84 -23.89 0.89 1.81
CA LEU A 84 -24.09 -0.57 1.79
C LEU A 84 -24.63 -1.09 3.13
N SER A 85 -24.18 -0.53 4.25
CA SER A 85 -24.67 -0.93 5.59
C SER A 85 -26.14 -0.56 5.84
N MET A 86 -26.66 0.42 5.10
CA MET A 86 -28.07 0.84 5.20
C MET A 86 -29.04 0.02 4.32
N LEU A 87 -28.50 -0.85 3.44
CA LEU A 87 -29.33 -1.69 2.59
C LEU A 87 -30.05 -2.76 3.43
N PRO A 88 -31.37 -2.95 3.27
CA PRO A 88 -32.08 -4.05 3.95
C PRO A 88 -31.45 -5.41 3.65
N GLU A 89 -31.01 -5.65 2.42
CA GLU A 89 -30.36 -6.89 1.98
C GLU A 89 -29.10 -7.19 2.78
N THR A 90 -28.34 -6.16 3.19
CA THR A 90 -27.14 -6.34 4.02
C THR A 90 -27.52 -6.77 5.44
N ALA A 91 -28.53 -6.13 6.03
CA ALA A 91 -29.03 -6.47 7.37
C ALA A 91 -29.64 -7.89 7.41
N ASP A 92 -30.45 -8.22 6.38
CA ASP A 92 -31.06 -9.53 6.23
C ASP A 92 -29.99 -10.62 6.02
N ALA A 93 -28.95 -10.34 5.23
CA ALA A 93 -27.84 -11.26 5.01
C ALA A 93 -27.07 -11.54 6.31
N ILE A 94 -26.66 -10.48 7.05
CA ILE A 94 -25.98 -10.64 8.35
C ILE A 94 -26.82 -11.48 9.29
N THR A 95 -28.12 -11.20 9.42
CA THR A 95 -29.04 -11.93 10.29
C THR A 95 -29.09 -13.41 9.88
N SER A 96 -29.33 -13.68 8.59
CA SER A 96 -29.44 -15.04 8.07
C SER A 96 -28.16 -15.86 8.27
N PHE A 97 -27.00 -15.30 7.97
CA PHE A 97 -25.72 -15.99 8.19
C PHE A 97 -25.42 -16.19 9.68
N SER A 98 -25.74 -15.22 10.55
CA SER A 98 -25.51 -15.34 11.99
C SER A 98 -26.38 -16.46 12.60
N GLU A 99 -27.66 -16.58 12.18
CA GLU A 99 -28.55 -17.64 12.60
C GLU A 99 -28.03 -19.01 12.17
N VAL A 100 -27.51 -19.13 10.94
CA VAL A 100 -26.88 -20.36 10.44
C VAL A 100 -25.65 -20.73 11.27
N PHE A 101 -24.77 -19.78 11.58
CA PHE A 101 -23.61 -20.04 12.42
C PHE A 101 -24.00 -20.55 13.80
N ALA A 102 -25.02 -19.97 14.43
CA ALA A 102 -25.54 -20.44 15.70
C ALA A 102 -26.13 -21.86 15.62
N LEU A 103 -26.77 -22.21 14.51
CA LEU A 103 -27.31 -23.55 14.26
C LEU A 103 -26.20 -24.58 14.07
N LEU A 104 -25.18 -24.26 13.27
CA LEU A 104 -24.08 -25.16 12.94
C LEU A 104 -23.16 -25.44 14.15
N ASP A 105 -23.05 -24.53 15.11
CA ASP A 105 -22.28 -24.75 16.35
C ASP A 105 -22.80 -25.91 17.20
N SER A 106 -24.06 -26.28 17.02
CA SER A 106 -24.67 -27.44 17.69
C SER A 106 -24.45 -28.78 16.97
N SER A 107 -23.79 -28.76 15.80
CA SER A 107 -23.51 -29.95 15.03
C SER A 107 -22.17 -30.61 15.42
N GLU A 108 -22.05 -31.94 15.24
CA GLU A 108 -20.77 -32.63 15.41
C GLU A 108 -20.00 -32.61 14.08
N SER A 109 -18.73 -32.15 14.10
CA SER A 109 -17.93 -32.05 12.87
C SER A 109 -16.41 -32.22 13.07
N GLU A 110 -15.97 -33.30 13.68
CA GLU A 110 -14.53 -33.62 13.77
C GLU A 110 -13.87 -33.76 12.40
N ASP A 111 -14.62 -34.25 11.40
CA ASP A 111 -14.09 -34.42 10.03
C ASP A 111 -13.79 -33.05 9.36
N ALA A 112 -14.68 -32.06 9.49
CA ALA A 112 -14.45 -30.74 8.93
C ALA A 112 -13.19 -30.09 9.51
N GLY A 113 -12.97 -30.19 10.82
CA GLY A 113 -11.79 -29.66 11.49
C GLY A 113 -10.48 -30.26 10.97
N ARG A 114 -10.44 -31.58 10.78
CA ARG A 114 -9.25 -32.24 10.17
C ARG A 114 -8.99 -31.74 8.76
N ARG A 115 -10.01 -31.72 7.91
CA ARG A 115 -9.91 -31.31 6.51
C ARG A 115 -9.44 -29.86 6.35
N VAL A 116 -9.97 -28.95 7.16
CA VAL A 116 -9.50 -27.54 7.19
C VAL A 116 -8.05 -27.47 7.65
N THR A 117 -7.68 -28.19 8.70
CA THR A 117 -6.30 -28.20 9.21
C THR A 117 -5.32 -28.75 8.18
N ASP A 118 -5.67 -29.85 7.51
CA ASP A 118 -4.84 -30.45 6.44
C ASP A 118 -4.69 -29.47 5.27
N PHE A 119 -5.78 -28.88 4.81
CA PHE A 119 -5.75 -27.87 3.74
C PHE A 119 -4.86 -26.66 4.11
N VAL A 120 -4.99 -26.14 5.33
CA VAL A 120 -4.16 -25.02 5.79
C VAL A 120 -2.68 -25.41 5.78
N ASN A 121 -2.34 -26.60 6.27
CA ASN A 121 -0.95 -27.06 6.34
C ASN A 121 -0.35 -27.33 4.95
N ASP A 122 -1.10 -28.01 4.09
CA ASP A 122 -0.57 -28.55 2.83
C ASP A 122 -0.69 -27.56 1.66
N VAL A 123 -1.67 -26.67 1.69
CA VAL A 123 -1.94 -25.74 0.59
C VAL A 123 -1.59 -24.29 0.98
N PHE A 124 -2.21 -23.77 2.05
CA PHE A 124 -2.04 -22.38 2.42
C PHE A 124 -0.63 -22.10 2.97
N MET A 125 -0.16 -22.92 3.94
CA MET A 125 1.16 -22.72 4.54
C MET A 125 2.30 -23.01 3.57
N ALA A 126 2.14 -23.96 2.66
CA ALA A 126 3.14 -24.21 1.63
C ALA A 126 3.31 -23.00 0.68
N ARG A 127 2.19 -22.40 0.28
CA ARG A 127 2.22 -21.17 -0.53
C ARG A 127 2.79 -19.99 0.25
N TYR A 128 2.35 -19.78 1.49
CA TYR A 128 2.84 -18.69 2.35
C TYR A 128 4.36 -18.80 2.59
N GLU A 129 4.86 -20.01 2.87
CA GLU A 129 6.30 -20.29 3.04
C GLU A 129 7.07 -20.00 1.74
N GLY A 130 6.52 -20.40 0.59
CA GLY A 130 7.12 -20.13 -0.73
C GLY A 130 7.24 -18.64 -1.05
N GLU A 131 6.25 -17.83 -0.66
CA GLU A 131 6.22 -16.40 -0.93
C GLU A 131 7.01 -15.56 0.11
N THR A 132 7.02 -15.98 1.38
CA THR A 132 7.58 -15.19 2.50
C THR A 132 8.86 -15.75 3.09
N GLY A 133 9.19 -17.02 2.80
CA GLY A 133 10.28 -17.77 3.47
C GLY A 133 10.00 -18.10 4.94
N ARG A 134 8.76 -17.95 5.41
CA ARG A 134 8.35 -18.16 6.81
C ARG A 134 7.22 -19.16 6.88
N ARG A 135 7.24 -20.05 7.89
CA ARG A 135 6.15 -20.95 8.21
C ARG A 135 5.50 -20.54 9.52
N LEU A 136 4.17 -20.47 9.55
CA LEU A 136 3.40 -20.21 10.75
C LEU A 136 2.73 -21.51 11.24
N PRO A 137 2.42 -21.64 12.54
CA PRO A 137 1.56 -22.72 13.02
C PRO A 137 0.15 -22.60 12.41
N SER A 138 -0.46 -23.70 11.99
CA SER A 138 -1.83 -23.65 11.43
C SER A 138 -2.85 -23.04 12.39
N ALA A 139 -2.71 -23.29 13.69
CA ALA A 139 -3.54 -22.70 14.73
C ALA A 139 -3.53 -21.14 14.76
N SER A 140 -2.55 -20.51 14.11
CA SER A 140 -2.51 -19.04 14.01
C SER A 140 -3.43 -18.46 12.92
N VAL A 141 -4.08 -19.32 12.13
CA VAL A 141 -4.97 -18.92 11.02
C VAL A 141 -6.25 -19.76 10.96
N THR A 142 -6.44 -20.75 11.85
CA THR A 142 -7.64 -21.62 11.90
C THR A 142 -8.50 -21.26 13.10
N SER A 143 -9.83 -21.39 12.93
CA SER A 143 -10.81 -21.33 14.02
C SER A 143 -10.89 -22.69 14.73
N ASP A 144 -11.31 -22.70 15.99
CA ASP A 144 -11.72 -23.88 16.75
C ASP A 144 -13.24 -24.02 16.83
N ARG A 145 -13.99 -23.08 16.28
CA ARG A 145 -15.45 -23.06 16.29
C ARG A 145 -16.03 -24.03 15.25
N THR A 146 -16.99 -24.86 15.63
CA THR A 146 -17.59 -25.89 14.75
C THR A 146 -18.22 -25.27 13.49
N ALA A 147 -19.06 -24.25 13.63
CA ALA A 147 -19.66 -23.57 12.48
C ALA A 147 -18.62 -23.09 11.47
N SER A 148 -17.55 -22.45 11.96
CA SER A 148 -16.43 -21.97 11.13
C SER A 148 -15.79 -23.09 10.33
N LEU A 149 -15.47 -24.22 10.99
CA LEU A 149 -14.85 -25.38 10.37
C LEU A 149 -15.74 -26.02 9.31
N VAL A 150 -17.05 -26.11 9.56
CA VAL A 150 -18.03 -26.66 8.61
C VAL A 150 -18.13 -25.79 7.36
N VAL A 151 -18.28 -24.48 7.49
CA VAL A 151 -18.39 -23.59 6.34
C VAL A 151 -17.07 -23.45 5.60
N GLN A 152 -15.92 -23.43 6.29
CA GLN A 152 -14.60 -23.46 5.67
C GLN A 152 -14.36 -24.77 4.90
N ALA A 153 -14.75 -25.91 5.45
CA ALA A 153 -14.64 -27.18 4.73
C ALA A 153 -15.40 -27.14 3.41
N ALA A 154 -16.63 -26.63 3.40
CA ALA A 154 -17.48 -26.58 2.20
C ALA A 154 -17.01 -25.52 1.18
N TYR A 155 -16.74 -24.29 1.63
CA TYR A 155 -16.51 -23.15 0.74
C TYR A 155 -15.05 -22.83 0.47
N LEU A 156 -14.11 -23.32 1.30
CA LEU A 156 -12.68 -23.15 1.08
C LEU A 156 -12.01 -24.47 0.64
N VAL A 157 -12.20 -25.57 1.37
CA VAL A 157 -11.52 -26.85 1.10
C VAL A 157 -12.13 -27.55 -0.13
N ASP A 158 -13.44 -27.86 -0.08
CA ASP A 158 -14.13 -28.61 -1.13
C ASP A 158 -14.55 -27.78 -2.34
N ASN A 159 -14.41 -26.49 -2.25
CA ASN A 159 -14.65 -25.59 -3.37
C ASN A 159 -13.68 -25.91 -4.52
N PRO A 160 -14.18 -26.30 -5.72
CA PRO A 160 -13.33 -26.73 -6.83
C PRO A 160 -12.50 -25.61 -7.45
N ASN A 161 -12.85 -24.35 -7.18
CA ASN A 161 -12.11 -23.22 -7.71
C ASN A 161 -10.77 -23.06 -7.00
N PRO A 162 -9.71 -22.57 -7.66
CA PRO A 162 -8.41 -22.35 -7.04
C PRO A 162 -8.43 -21.25 -5.98
N LEU A 163 -7.40 -21.20 -5.12
CA LEU A 163 -7.19 -20.08 -4.20
C LEU A 163 -7.16 -18.75 -4.98
N GLY A 164 -7.84 -17.74 -4.44
CA GLY A 164 -8.05 -16.45 -5.11
C GLY A 164 -9.22 -16.43 -6.10
N SER A 165 -9.92 -17.57 -6.30
CA SER A 165 -11.12 -17.66 -7.15
C SER A 165 -12.27 -18.40 -6.45
N LYS A 166 -12.20 -18.58 -5.14
CA LYS A 166 -13.23 -19.28 -4.35
C LYS A 166 -14.60 -18.58 -4.41
N HIS A 167 -14.61 -17.28 -4.66
CA HIS A 167 -15.81 -16.47 -4.86
C HIS A 167 -16.66 -16.85 -6.08
N LEU A 168 -16.18 -17.72 -6.97
CA LEU A 168 -16.93 -18.20 -8.11
C LEU A 168 -17.92 -19.34 -7.78
N LEU A 169 -17.92 -19.84 -6.54
CA LEU A 169 -18.84 -20.86 -6.08
C LEU A 169 -20.09 -20.22 -5.49
N ASP A 170 -21.24 -20.39 -6.15
CA ASP A 170 -22.52 -19.88 -5.68
C ASP A 170 -23.20 -20.80 -4.65
N ASP A 171 -22.99 -22.11 -4.77
CA ASP A 171 -23.66 -23.15 -3.96
C ASP A 171 -22.72 -24.34 -3.76
N SER A 172 -22.40 -24.68 -2.50
CA SER A 172 -21.52 -25.80 -2.18
C SER A 172 -22.22 -27.16 -2.28
N ARG A 173 -23.53 -27.19 -2.05
CA ARG A 173 -24.37 -28.39 -1.91
C ARG A 173 -23.94 -29.32 -0.76
N LEU A 174 -23.15 -28.81 0.19
CA LEU A 174 -22.60 -29.57 1.29
C LEU A 174 -23.16 -29.14 2.64
N VAL A 175 -23.60 -27.88 2.74
CA VAL A 175 -24.14 -27.26 3.97
C VAL A 175 -25.44 -26.54 3.62
N PRO A 176 -26.57 -27.24 3.45
CA PRO A 176 -27.83 -26.66 2.98
C PRO A 176 -28.29 -25.43 3.75
N GLU A 177 -28.01 -25.39 5.06
CA GLU A 177 -28.35 -24.29 5.94
C GLU A 177 -27.59 -23.02 5.55
N TYR A 178 -26.31 -23.14 5.15
CA TYR A 178 -25.50 -22.02 4.70
C TYR A 178 -25.68 -21.74 3.19
N ASP A 179 -25.87 -22.80 2.40
CA ASP A 179 -26.03 -22.70 0.95
C ASP A 179 -27.25 -21.83 0.56
N GLY A 180 -28.35 -21.90 1.31
CA GLY A 180 -29.54 -21.10 1.07
C GLY A 180 -29.28 -19.59 1.10
N PRO A 181 -28.85 -19.02 2.22
CA PRO A 181 -28.46 -17.60 2.29
C PRO A 181 -27.32 -17.26 1.34
N HIS A 182 -26.33 -18.14 1.16
CA HIS A 182 -25.20 -17.88 0.27
C HIS A 182 -25.69 -17.72 -1.18
N PHE A 183 -26.51 -18.62 -1.69
CA PHE A 183 -27.08 -18.55 -3.03
C PHE A 183 -27.91 -17.28 -3.23
N GLN A 184 -28.61 -16.84 -2.18
CA GLN A 184 -29.45 -15.63 -2.23
C GLN A 184 -28.62 -14.35 -2.28
N TYR A 185 -27.58 -14.20 -1.46
CA TYR A 185 -26.90 -12.93 -1.26
C TYR A 185 -25.54 -12.83 -1.95
N HIS A 186 -24.86 -13.96 -2.16
CA HIS A 186 -23.51 -13.96 -2.74
C HIS A 186 -23.39 -13.29 -4.10
N PRO A 187 -24.30 -13.48 -5.06
CA PRO A 187 -24.22 -12.79 -6.35
C PRO A 187 -24.22 -11.27 -6.22
N LEU A 188 -25.05 -10.72 -5.32
CA LEU A 188 -25.11 -9.29 -5.05
C LEU A 188 -23.76 -8.76 -4.52
N PHE A 189 -23.19 -9.40 -3.48
CA PHE A 189 -21.94 -8.95 -2.89
C PHE A 189 -20.74 -9.13 -3.82
N ARG A 190 -20.74 -10.17 -4.65
CA ARG A 190 -19.73 -10.38 -5.70
C ARG A 190 -19.79 -9.26 -6.75
N ASP A 191 -20.99 -8.93 -7.25
CA ASP A 191 -21.17 -7.86 -8.21
C ASP A 191 -20.74 -6.51 -7.64
N LEU A 192 -21.09 -6.22 -6.37
CA LEU A 192 -20.64 -4.99 -5.68
C LEU A 192 -19.12 -4.94 -5.54
N LEU A 193 -18.49 -6.05 -5.16
CA LEU A 193 -17.04 -6.14 -5.07
C LEU A 193 -16.36 -5.83 -6.41
N GLU A 194 -16.86 -6.42 -7.50
CA GLU A 194 -16.31 -6.22 -8.85
C GLU A 194 -16.51 -4.77 -9.33
N VAL A 195 -17.70 -4.19 -9.13
CA VAL A 195 -18.04 -2.83 -9.56
C VAL A 195 -17.20 -1.78 -8.81
N PHE A 196 -17.03 -1.93 -7.51
CA PHE A 196 -16.25 -0.99 -6.70
C PHE A 196 -14.75 -1.29 -6.67
N GLY A 197 -14.34 -2.49 -7.10
CA GLY A 197 -12.94 -2.91 -7.11
C GLY A 197 -12.38 -3.15 -5.71
N TYR A 198 -13.19 -3.63 -4.78
CA TYR A 198 -12.75 -3.96 -3.43
C TYR A 198 -11.89 -5.23 -3.41
N TYR A 199 -11.02 -5.34 -2.40
CA TYR A 199 -10.24 -6.56 -2.17
C TYR A 199 -11.15 -7.68 -1.67
N ASP A 200 -12.02 -7.42 -0.69
CA ASP A 200 -13.07 -8.33 -0.20
C ASP A 200 -14.21 -7.53 0.42
N ILE A 201 -15.35 -8.18 0.63
CA ILE A 201 -16.50 -7.69 1.42
C ILE A 201 -16.78 -8.72 2.51
N PHE A 202 -16.73 -8.28 3.77
CA PHE A 202 -17.02 -9.09 4.94
C PHE A 202 -18.36 -8.68 5.55
N LEU A 203 -19.18 -9.67 5.93
CA LEU A 203 -20.27 -9.46 6.86
C LEU A 203 -19.85 -10.02 8.22
N ILE A 204 -19.87 -9.16 9.23
CA ILE A 204 -19.37 -9.44 10.56
C ILE A 204 -20.51 -9.20 11.54
N ASP A 205 -20.82 -10.20 12.34
CA ASP A 205 -21.88 -10.08 13.33
C ASP A 205 -21.43 -9.24 14.55
N PRO A 206 -22.36 -8.81 15.43
CA PRO A 206 -22.01 -8.04 16.62
C PRO A 206 -21.09 -8.76 17.60
N SER A 207 -20.93 -10.08 17.50
CA SER A 207 -19.97 -10.85 18.32
C SER A 207 -18.55 -10.82 17.75
N GLY A 208 -18.34 -10.20 16.57
CA GLY A 208 -17.08 -10.13 15.85
C GLY A 208 -16.79 -11.32 14.96
N GLU A 209 -17.77 -12.18 14.68
CA GLU A 209 -17.62 -13.33 13.78
C GLU A 209 -17.76 -12.91 12.33
N ILE A 210 -16.83 -13.31 11.49
CA ILE A 210 -16.91 -13.17 10.03
C ILE A 210 -17.88 -14.24 9.51
N VAL A 211 -19.17 -13.93 9.46
CA VAL A 211 -20.21 -14.88 9.04
C VAL A 211 -20.27 -15.06 7.53
N TYR A 212 -19.69 -14.13 6.76
CA TYR A 212 -19.60 -14.17 5.32
C TYR A 212 -18.39 -13.38 4.82
N SER A 213 -17.76 -13.83 3.75
CA SER A 213 -16.83 -13.07 2.92
C SER A 213 -17.05 -13.41 1.44
N VAL A 214 -16.68 -12.54 0.52
CA VAL A 214 -16.80 -12.85 -0.92
C VAL A 214 -15.74 -13.85 -1.31
N TYR A 215 -14.45 -13.61 -0.99
CA TYR A 215 -13.34 -14.44 -1.47
C TYR A 215 -13.14 -15.75 -0.72
N LYS A 216 -13.65 -15.92 0.50
CA LYS A 216 -13.51 -17.15 1.27
C LYS A 216 -12.03 -17.51 1.52
N GLU A 217 -11.30 -16.60 2.15
CA GLU A 217 -9.92 -16.84 2.57
C GLU A 217 -9.87 -17.47 3.98
N THR A 218 -8.69 -17.62 4.57
CA THR A 218 -8.52 -18.29 5.88
C THR A 218 -9.14 -17.55 7.07
N ASP A 219 -9.41 -16.28 6.94
CA ASP A 219 -10.10 -15.45 7.94
C ASP A 219 -11.62 -15.64 7.93
N PHE A 220 -12.19 -16.12 6.80
CA PHE A 220 -13.61 -16.45 6.71
C PHE A 220 -14.05 -17.43 7.81
N GLY A 221 -15.10 -17.12 8.51
CA GLY A 221 -15.61 -17.92 9.63
C GLY A 221 -14.78 -17.80 10.91
N THR A 222 -13.87 -16.81 11.03
CA THR A 222 -13.13 -16.59 12.28
C THR A 222 -13.65 -15.39 13.05
N ASN A 223 -13.37 -15.34 14.35
CA ASN A 223 -13.79 -14.24 15.20
C ASN A 223 -12.68 -13.18 15.32
N LEU A 224 -13.00 -11.94 14.97
CA LEU A 224 -12.05 -10.83 14.98
C LEU A 224 -11.81 -10.25 16.39
N LEU A 225 -12.60 -10.59 17.39
CA LEU A 225 -12.39 -10.11 18.75
C LEU A 225 -11.60 -11.10 19.62
N SER A 226 -11.67 -12.39 19.31
CA SER A 226 -11.05 -13.44 20.13
C SER A 226 -10.23 -14.47 19.35
N GLY A 227 -10.42 -14.56 18.02
CA GLY A 227 -9.81 -15.59 17.16
C GLY A 227 -8.40 -15.26 16.69
N PRO A 228 -7.91 -16.00 15.68
CA PRO A 228 -6.54 -15.91 15.20
C PRO A 228 -6.18 -14.55 14.60
N PHE A 229 -7.14 -13.79 14.08
CA PHE A 229 -6.94 -12.48 13.44
C PHE A 229 -7.29 -11.29 14.33
N LYS A 230 -7.44 -11.49 15.65
CA LYS A 230 -7.82 -10.46 16.64
C LYS A 230 -6.86 -9.25 16.71
N ASP A 231 -5.63 -9.40 16.30
CA ASP A 231 -4.59 -8.35 16.31
C ASP A 231 -4.39 -7.73 14.91
N SER A 232 -5.34 -7.96 13.97
CA SER A 232 -5.30 -7.39 12.62
C SER A 232 -5.91 -5.99 12.55
N GLY A 233 -5.56 -5.23 11.50
CA GLY A 233 -6.20 -3.93 11.24
C GLY A 233 -7.70 -4.03 10.98
N LEU A 234 -8.21 -5.15 10.46
CA LEU A 234 -9.64 -5.41 10.32
C LEU A 234 -10.30 -5.55 11.70
N ALA A 235 -9.68 -6.26 12.64
CA ALA A 235 -10.15 -6.38 14.01
C ALA A 235 -10.19 -5.01 14.73
N ASP A 236 -9.21 -4.13 14.48
CA ASP A 236 -9.22 -2.76 15.01
C ASP A 236 -10.39 -1.94 14.47
N ALA A 237 -10.68 -2.07 13.17
CA ALA A 237 -11.82 -1.40 12.56
C ALA A 237 -13.15 -1.89 13.15
N VAL A 238 -13.30 -3.21 13.35
CA VAL A 238 -14.51 -3.79 13.98
C VAL A 238 -14.68 -3.30 15.42
N ARG A 239 -13.61 -3.33 16.24
CA ARG A 239 -13.69 -2.79 17.60
C ARG A 239 -14.14 -1.33 17.62
N SER A 240 -13.59 -0.51 16.72
CA SER A 240 -13.97 0.91 16.63
C SER A 240 -15.40 1.14 16.14
N SER A 241 -16.01 0.18 15.45
CA SER A 241 -17.38 0.29 14.97
C SER A 241 -18.42 -0.17 16.01
N LEU A 242 -17.98 -0.92 17.03
CA LEU A 242 -18.83 -1.42 18.13
C LEU A 242 -18.87 -0.48 19.33
N GLU A 243 -17.98 0.54 19.39
CA GLU A 243 -17.95 1.60 20.40
C GLU A 243 -18.93 2.73 20.05
#